data_fa7ca77f98746aed9d8b571fdb9a0261
#
_entry.id   fa7ca77f98746aed9d8b571fdb9a0261
#
_cell.length_a   1.000
_cell.length_b   1.000
_cell.length_c   1.000
_cell.angle_alpha   90.00
_cell.angle_beta   90.00
_cell.angle_gamma   90.00
#
_symmetry.space_group_name_H-M   'P 1'
#
loop_
_entity.id
_entity.type
_entity.pdbx_description
1 polymer ?
#
loop_
_entity_poly.entity_id
_entity_poly.type
_entity_poly.pdbx_seq_one_letter_code
_entity_poly.pdbx_strand_id
1 'polypeptide(L)'
;APKEHFSKEKSDQYKVPIISNGCGINALYGYTDVARVDKPAVTVAARGTIGYAEYRDYPYFPIIRLITLIPRDDKQLNAKYLYYILEGRHYKVPTSGIPQLTVPVIKKEKVSIPPLDVQNRIVNVLDNFEKICSDLNIGLPAEIEARQKQYEYYRDKLLTFAETGNTILSRAEQSR
;
A
#
# COMPACT_ATOMS: atom_id res chain seq x y z
N ALA A 1 1.23 -17.64 -13.16
CA ALA A 1 0.40 -17.73 -14.37
C ALA A 1 0.57 -19.10 -14.99
N PRO A 2 -0.46 -19.64 -15.65
CA PRO A 2 -0.32 -20.83 -16.48
C PRO A 2 0.77 -20.58 -17.53
N LYS A 3 1.64 -21.52 -17.77
CA LYS A 3 2.75 -21.37 -18.76
C LYS A 3 2.25 -20.99 -20.16
N GLU A 4 1.06 -21.41 -20.51
CA GLU A 4 0.39 -21.18 -21.81
C GLU A 4 -0.21 -19.76 -21.98
N HIS A 5 -0.33 -19.01 -20.87
CA HIS A 5 -0.93 -17.67 -20.83
C HIS A 5 0.05 -16.64 -20.26
N PHE A 6 1.27 -16.63 -20.75
CA PHE A 6 2.35 -15.80 -20.24
C PHE A 6 3.16 -15.17 -21.36
N SER A 7 3.47 -13.87 -21.20
CA SER A 7 4.45 -13.13 -22.00
C SER A 7 5.34 -12.28 -21.12
N LYS A 8 6.57 -12.06 -21.51
CA LYS A 8 7.47 -11.08 -20.87
C LYS A 8 7.13 -9.65 -21.27
N GLU A 9 6.61 -9.47 -22.47
CA GLU A 9 6.27 -8.17 -23.03
C GLU A 9 4.76 -8.00 -23.09
N LYS A 10 4.33 -6.75 -22.92
CA LYS A 10 2.92 -6.38 -23.07
C LYS A 10 2.53 -6.44 -24.54
N SER A 11 1.39 -7.05 -24.82
CA SER A 11 0.81 -7.14 -26.17
C SER A 11 -0.70 -6.96 -26.10
N ASP A 12 -1.37 -6.93 -27.28
CA ASP A 12 -2.83 -6.85 -27.32
C ASP A 12 -3.53 -8.05 -26.71
N GLN A 13 -2.91 -9.20 -26.74
CA GLN A 13 -3.41 -10.42 -26.13
C GLN A 13 -3.07 -10.48 -24.62
N TYR A 14 -1.87 -10.07 -24.23
CA TYR A 14 -1.37 -10.15 -22.85
C TYR A 14 -1.25 -8.74 -22.26
N LYS A 15 -2.37 -8.23 -21.69
CA LYS A 15 -2.47 -6.86 -21.14
C LYS A 15 -2.37 -6.80 -19.63
N VAL A 16 -2.72 -7.91 -18.95
CA VAL A 16 -2.82 -7.97 -17.51
C VAL A 16 -1.43 -8.20 -16.90
N PRO A 17 -0.92 -7.30 -16.05
CA PRO A 17 0.37 -7.48 -15.43
C PRO A 17 0.36 -8.62 -14.41
N ILE A 18 1.43 -9.39 -14.38
CA ILE A 18 1.71 -10.40 -13.37
C ILE A 18 2.62 -9.77 -12.33
N ILE A 19 2.15 -9.72 -11.09
CA ILE A 19 2.83 -9.02 -10.00
C ILE A 19 3.53 -10.01 -9.07
N SER A 20 4.81 -9.75 -8.83
CA SER A 20 5.69 -10.53 -7.95
C SER A 20 5.90 -9.87 -6.59
N ASN A 21 6.76 -10.48 -5.74
CA ASN A 21 7.14 -9.93 -4.43
C ASN A 21 8.24 -8.83 -4.51
N GLY A 22 8.49 -8.25 -5.69
CA GLY A 22 9.40 -7.11 -5.84
C GLY A 22 8.78 -5.79 -5.38
N CYS A 23 9.58 -4.71 -5.42
CA CYS A 23 9.16 -3.34 -5.13
C CYS A 23 9.02 -2.55 -6.43
N GLY A 24 7.98 -1.75 -6.56
CA GLY A 24 7.76 -0.85 -7.69
C GLY A 24 7.87 -1.57 -9.02
N ILE A 25 8.69 -1.06 -9.94
CA ILE A 25 8.88 -1.66 -11.27
C ILE A 25 9.42 -3.10 -11.22
N ASN A 26 10.19 -3.46 -10.20
CA ASN A 26 10.73 -4.81 -10.01
C ASN A 26 9.66 -5.82 -9.58
N ALA A 27 8.45 -5.37 -9.25
CA ALA A 27 7.33 -6.24 -8.98
C ALA A 27 6.71 -6.82 -10.27
N LEU A 28 6.93 -6.19 -11.41
CA LEU A 28 6.42 -6.68 -12.69
C LEU A 28 7.20 -7.92 -13.15
N TYR A 29 6.52 -9.06 -13.21
CA TYR A 29 7.10 -10.32 -13.66
C TYR A 29 6.89 -10.56 -15.17
N GLY A 30 5.79 -10.07 -15.72
CA GLY A 30 5.36 -10.22 -17.11
C GLY A 30 3.88 -9.93 -17.25
N TYR A 31 3.26 -10.47 -18.29
CA TYR A 31 1.86 -10.22 -18.64
C TYR A 31 1.10 -11.51 -18.95
N THR A 32 -0.21 -11.46 -18.77
CA THR A 32 -1.15 -12.55 -19.06
C THR A 32 -2.45 -11.96 -19.64
N ASP A 33 -3.33 -12.81 -20.15
CA ASP A 33 -4.69 -12.48 -20.59
C ASP A 33 -5.73 -12.64 -19.47
N VAL A 34 -5.34 -13.20 -18.31
CA VAL A 34 -6.25 -13.51 -17.20
C VAL A 34 -5.96 -12.61 -15.99
N ALA A 35 -6.95 -11.80 -15.59
CA ALA A 35 -6.94 -11.11 -14.31
C ALA A 35 -7.47 -12.03 -13.21
N ARG A 36 -6.76 -12.10 -12.08
CA ARG A 36 -7.23 -12.79 -10.88
C ARG A 36 -7.77 -11.85 -9.83
N VAL A 37 -7.36 -10.60 -9.89
CA VAL A 37 -7.84 -9.49 -9.05
C VAL A 37 -8.23 -8.36 -10.00
N ASP A 38 -9.46 -7.90 -9.90
CA ASP A 38 -10.06 -6.85 -10.74
C ASP A 38 -10.61 -5.67 -9.93
N LYS A 39 -10.38 -5.69 -8.61
CA LYS A 39 -10.84 -4.66 -7.66
C LYS A 39 -9.65 -3.95 -7.03
N PRO A 40 -9.83 -2.71 -6.53
CA PRO A 40 -8.83 -2.03 -5.73
C PRO A 40 -8.39 -2.89 -4.55
N ALA A 41 -7.08 -3.08 -4.42
CA ALA A 41 -6.48 -3.97 -3.44
C ALA A 41 -5.12 -3.46 -2.96
N VAL A 42 -4.66 -4.00 -1.83
CA VAL A 42 -3.29 -3.82 -1.35
C VAL A 42 -2.53 -5.13 -1.47
N THR A 43 -1.39 -5.10 -2.13
CA THR A 43 -0.48 -6.24 -2.18
C THR A 43 0.61 -6.06 -1.13
N VAL A 44 0.94 -7.15 -0.42
CA VAL A 44 2.03 -7.17 0.56
C VAL A 44 3.00 -8.29 0.21
N ALA A 45 4.26 -7.93 0.01
CA ALA A 45 5.31 -8.89 -0.31
C ALA A 45 5.57 -9.82 0.87
N ALA A 46 5.45 -11.14 0.62
CA ALA A 46 5.68 -12.15 1.65
C ALA A 46 7.12 -12.67 1.67
N ARG A 47 7.91 -12.41 0.64
CA ARG A 47 9.32 -12.81 0.49
C ARG A 47 10.13 -11.71 -0.18
N GLY A 48 11.45 -11.76 0.01
CA GLY A 48 12.36 -10.73 -0.50
C GLY A 48 12.17 -9.43 0.28
N THR A 49 11.40 -8.51 -0.24
CA THR A 49 11.03 -7.24 0.41
C THR A 49 9.85 -7.43 1.35
N ILE A 50 10.02 -8.27 2.38
CA ILE A 50 8.95 -8.67 3.30
C ILE A 50 8.28 -7.44 3.92
N GLY A 51 6.94 -7.38 3.79
CA GLY A 51 6.13 -6.29 4.33
C GLY A 51 5.96 -5.10 3.39
N TYR A 52 6.68 -5.05 2.26
CA TYR A 52 6.45 -4.00 1.28
C TYR A 52 5.01 -4.03 0.78
N ALA A 53 4.28 -2.97 1.03
CA ALA A 53 2.90 -2.80 0.63
C ALA A 53 2.80 -1.92 -0.61
N GLU A 54 1.83 -2.20 -1.49
CA GLU A 54 1.56 -1.39 -2.68
C GLU A 54 0.07 -1.41 -3.01
N TYR A 55 -0.50 -0.22 -3.25
CA TYR A 55 -1.87 -0.06 -3.69
C TYR A 55 -2.00 -0.35 -5.19
N ARG A 56 -3.06 -1.06 -5.58
CA ARG A 56 -3.35 -1.41 -6.97
C ARG A 56 -4.83 -1.20 -7.25
N ASP A 57 -5.13 -0.34 -8.22
CA ASP A 57 -6.47 0.00 -8.69
C ASP A 57 -6.76 -0.50 -10.11
N TYR A 58 -5.91 -1.39 -10.60
CA TYR A 58 -6.00 -1.98 -11.94
C TYR A 58 -6.06 -3.52 -11.86
N PRO A 59 -6.62 -4.19 -12.88
CA PRO A 59 -6.63 -5.64 -12.96
C PRO A 59 -5.21 -6.23 -13.04
N TYR A 60 -4.93 -7.26 -12.21
CA TYR A 60 -3.63 -7.94 -12.21
C TYR A 60 -3.72 -9.43 -11.83
N PHE A 61 -2.63 -10.13 -12.05
CA PHE A 61 -2.45 -11.52 -11.62
C PHE A 61 -1.33 -11.59 -10.56
N PRO A 62 -1.64 -11.89 -9.28
CA PRO A 62 -0.62 -12.06 -8.25
C PRO A 62 0.06 -13.42 -8.38
N ILE A 63 1.40 -13.46 -8.26
CA ILE A 63 2.12 -14.73 -8.16
C ILE A 63 1.88 -15.41 -6.80
N ILE A 64 2.29 -16.67 -6.69
CA ILE A 64 2.28 -17.41 -5.43
C ILE A 64 3.07 -16.65 -4.37
N ARG A 65 2.48 -16.52 -3.17
CA ARG A 65 3.03 -15.85 -1.98
C ARG A 65 2.99 -14.32 -2.00
N LEU A 66 2.51 -13.67 -3.03
CA LEU A 66 2.10 -12.27 -2.91
C LEU A 66 0.77 -12.21 -2.16
N ILE A 67 0.77 -11.62 -0.98
CA ILE A 67 -0.45 -11.49 -0.18
C ILE A 67 -1.26 -10.35 -0.74
N THR A 68 -2.54 -10.61 -1.02
CA THR A 68 -3.48 -9.61 -1.54
C THR A 68 -4.59 -9.39 -0.53
N LEU A 69 -4.78 -8.13 -0.13
CA LEU A 69 -5.85 -7.71 0.77
C LEU A 69 -6.87 -6.90 -0.04
N ILE A 70 -8.09 -7.40 -0.08
CA ILE A 70 -9.21 -6.78 -0.78
C ILE A 70 -10.26 -6.41 0.26
N PRO A 71 -10.66 -5.13 0.39
CA PRO A 71 -11.80 -4.78 1.24
C PRO A 71 -13.04 -5.58 0.87
N ARG A 72 -13.72 -6.14 1.87
CA ARG A 72 -14.98 -6.88 1.63
C ARG A 72 -16.11 -5.96 1.22
N ASP A 73 -16.10 -4.75 1.78
CA ASP A 73 -17.07 -3.71 1.56
C ASP A 73 -16.32 -2.37 1.38
N ASP A 74 -16.39 -1.82 0.18
CA ASP A 74 -15.75 -0.55 -0.18
C ASP A 74 -16.44 0.67 0.46
N LYS A 75 -17.69 0.49 0.96
CA LYS A 75 -18.40 1.50 1.74
C LYS A 75 -17.93 1.60 3.19
N GLN A 76 -17.21 0.58 3.67
CA GLN A 76 -16.66 0.56 5.03
C GLN A 76 -15.16 0.78 5.07
N LEU A 77 -14.43 0.28 4.07
CA LEU A 77 -12.97 0.34 4.04
C LEU A 77 -12.47 0.76 2.66
N ASN A 78 -11.84 1.92 2.60
CA ASN A 78 -11.13 2.39 1.42
C ASN A 78 -9.81 1.60 1.28
N ALA A 79 -9.59 0.98 0.10
CA ALA A 79 -8.39 0.19 -0.15
C ALA A 79 -7.10 1.02 -0.09
N LYS A 80 -7.13 2.29 -0.51
CA LYS A 80 -5.97 3.17 -0.43
C LYS A 80 -5.67 3.62 1.00
N TYR A 81 -6.72 3.81 1.83
CA TYR A 81 -6.54 4.01 3.27
C TYR A 81 -5.86 2.80 3.92
N LEU A 82 -6.29 1.57 3.55
CA LEU A 82 -5.64 0.35 4.03
C LEU A 82 -4.17 0.29 3.59
N TYR A 83 -3.84 0.72 2.37
CA TYR A 83 -2.45 0.82 1.90
C TYR A 83 -1.62 1.71 2.82
N TYR A 84 -2.06 2.94 3.12
CA TYR A 84 -1.34 3.87 3.99
C TYR A 84 -1.14 3.33 5.41
N ILE A 85 -2.09 2.55 5.94
CA ILE A 85 -1.93 1.88 7.23
C ILE A 85 -0.83 0.81 7.19
N LEU A 86 -0.71 0.08 6.08
CA LEU A 86 0.21 -1.05 5.95
C LEU A 86 1.59 -0.62 5.45
N GLU A 87 1.68 0.53 4.81
CA GLU A 87 2.93 1.11 4.35
C GLU A 87 3.88 1.38 5.52
N GLY A 88 5.13 0.92 5.38
CA GLY A 88 6.15 1.08 6.42
C GLY A 88 5.97 0.20 7.66
N ARG A 89 4.96 -0.66 7.73
CA ARG A 89 4.82 -1.61 8.84
C ARG A 89 5.91 -2.67 8.82
N HIS A 90 6.48 -2.92 9.98
CA HIS A 90 7.45 -3.98 10.21
C HIS A 90 6.78 -5.22 10.80
N TYR A 91 6.88 -6.33 10.09
CA TYR A 91 6.30 -7.60 10.54
C TYR A 91 7.38 -8.48 11.20
N LYS A 92 7.06 -9.03 12.36
CA LYS A 92 7.89 -10.05 13.00
C LYS A 92 7.74 -11.36 12.24
N VAL A 93 8.79 -11.77 11.55
CA VAL A 93 8.84 -13.06 10.84
C VAL A 93 9.86 -13.97 11.50
N PRO A 94 9.67 -15.31 11.44
CA PRO A 94 10.65 -16.26 11.94
C PRO A 94 12.01 -16.05 11.25
N THR A 95 13.08 -16.08 12.04
CA THR A 95 14.46 -15.96 11.53
C THR A 95 15.08 -17.32 11.22
N SER A 96 14.46 -18.42 11.66
CA SER A 96 14.88 -19.78 11.32
C SER A 96 14.37 -20.17 9.93
N GLY A 97 15.28 -20.52 9.02
CA GLY A 97 14.97 -20.87 7.64
C GLY A 97 14.84 -19.64 6.73
N ILE A 98 14.07 -19.80 5.63
CA ILE A 98 13.83 -18.69 4.70
C ILE A 98 12.75 -17.78 5.29
N PRO A 99 13.06 -16.51 5.62
CA PRO A 99 12.08 -15.58 6.17
C PRO A 99 10.87 -15.44 5.24
N GLN A 100 9.67 -15.55 5.79
CA GLN A 100 8.44 -15.42 5.03
C GLN A 100 7.32 -14.84 5.89
N LEU A 101 6.66 -13.81 5.37
CA LEU A 101 5.41 -13.30 5.92
C LEU A 101 4.26 -14.25 5.54
N THR A 102 3.39 -14.51 6.48
CA THR A 102 2.26 -15.42 6.25
C THR A 102 0.93 -14.71 6.51
N VAL A 103 -0.13 -15.19 5.87
CA VAL A 103 -1.48 -14.65 6.05
C VAL A 103 -1.93 -14.63 7.52
N PRO A 104 -1.66 -15.65 8.36
CA PRO A 104 -1.98 -15.59 9.78
C PRO A 104 -1.30 -14.46 10.55
N VAL A 105 -0.10 -14.04 10.15
CA VAL A 105 0.61 -12.90 10.76
C VAL A 105 -0.13 -11.61 10.44
N ILE A 106 -0.44 -11.36 9.17
CA ILE A 106 -1.19 -10.16 8.74
C ILE A 106 -2.59 -10.12 9.37
N LYS A 107 -3.28 -11.26 9.48
CA LYS A 107 -4.61 -11.33 10.09
C LYS A 107 -4.65 -10.95 11.57
N LYS A 108 -3.53 -10.96 12.27
CA LYS A 108 -3.42 -10.51 13.67
C LYS A 108 -3.24 -9.01 13.81
N GLU A 109 -2.92 -8.32 12.70
CA GLU A 109 -2.78 -6.88 12.71
C GLU A 109 -4.13 -6.22 13.00
N LYS A 110 -4.15 -5.37 14.01
CA LYS A 110 -5.29 -4.54 14.33
C LYS A 110 -5.13 -3.22 13.59
N VAL A 111 -6.18 -2.81 12.87
CA VAL A 111 -6.26 -1.54 12.18
C VAL A 111 -7.49 -0.78 12.66
N SER A 112 -7.33 0.53 12.89
CA SER A 112 -8.45 1.41 13.16
C SER A 112 -9.18 1.71 11.86
N ILE A 113 -10.50 1.61 11.88
CA ILE A 113 -11.35 1.88 10.72
C ILE A 113 -12.32 3.00 11.10
N PRO A 114 -11.93 4.29 10.93
CA PRO A 114 -12.82 5.42 11.13
C PRO A 114 -13.91 5.44 10.06
N PRO A 115 -14.93 6.31 10.18
CA PRO A 115 -15.94 6.49 9.14
C PRO A 115 -15.31 6.76 7.77
N LEU A 116 -15.98 6.36 6.69
CA LEU A 116 -15.42 6.38 5.32
C LEU A 116 -15.03 7.78 4.85
N ASP A 117 -15.79 8.80 5.25
CA ASP A 117 -15.48 10.21 4.96
C ASP A 117 -14.15 10.64 5.58
N VAL A 118 -13.86 10.19 6.80
CA VAL A 118 -12.57 10.44 7.48
C VAL A 118 -11.44 9.70 6.76
N GLN A 119 -11.65 8.42 6.37
CA GLN A 119 -10.67 7.67 5.58
C GLN A 119 -10.33 8.40 4.27
N ASN A 120 -11.35 8.85 3.54
CA ASN A 120 -11.18 9.57 2.27
C ASN A 120 -10.43 10.89 2.44
N ARG A 121 -10.70 11.63 3.53
CA ARG A 121 -9.96 12.86 3.84
C ARG A 121 -8.49 12.59 4.12
N ILE A 122 -8.17 11.53 4.89
CA ILE A 122 -6.79 11.11 5.16
C ILE A 122 -6.08 10.73 3.86
N VAL A 123 -6.72 9.92 3.02
CA VAL A 123 -6.19 9.53 1.70
C VAL A 123 -5.87 10.76 0.85
N ASN A 124 -6.80 11.71 0.74
CA ASN A 124 -6.60 12.93 -0.04
C ASN A 124 -5.40 13.76 0.45
N VAL A 125 -5.24 13.87 1.77
CA VAL A 125 -4.09 14.60 2.35
C VAL A 125 -2.79 13.88 2.03
N LEU A 126 -2.72 12.57 2.22
CA LEU A 126 -1.51 11.77 1.97
C LEU A 126 -1.16 11.73 0.47
N ASP A 127 -2.14 11.60 -0.42
CA ASP A 127 -1.95 11.68 -1.87
C ASP A 127 -1.36 13.03 -2.31
N ASN A 128 -1.82 14.11 -1.72
CA ASN A 128 -1.28 15.43 -2.01
C ASN A 128 0.17 15.56 -1.51
N PHE A 129 0.49 15.00 -0.34
CA PHE A 129 1.87 14.96 0.14
C PHE A 129 2.78 14.13 -0.77
N GLU A 130 2.35 12.93 -1.20
CA GLU A 130 3.11 12.12 -2.16
C GLU A 130 3.40 12.87 -3.46
N LYS A 131 2.38 13.57 -4.01
CA LYS A 131 2.57 14.40 -5.22
C LYS A 131 3.59 15.51 -4.99
N ILE A 132 3.47 16.26 -3.88
CA ILE A 132 4.42 17.32 -3.55
C ILE A 132 5.83 16.75 -3.41
N CYS A 133 6.00 15.60 -2.76
CA CYS A 133 7.30 14.97 -2.61
C CYS A 133 7.85 14.46 -3.95
N SER A 134 7.02 13.94 -4.84
CA SER A 134 7.45 13.48 -6.17
C SER A 134 7.78 14.60 -7.13
N ASP A 135 7.02 15.69 -7.13
CA ASP A 135 7.27 16.87 -7.98
C ASP A 135 8.54 17.63 -7.59
N LEU A 136 8.99 17.45 -6.34
CA LEU A 136 10.17 18.12 -5.77
C LEU A 136 11.45 17.28 -5.85
N ASN A 137 11.46 16.16 -6.54
CA ASN A 137 12.67 15.38 -6.84
C ASN A 137 13.74 16.15 -7.65
N ILE A 138 13.54 17.45 -7.88
CA ILE A 138 14.48 18.37 -8.51
C ILE A 138 15.31 19.16 -7.46
N GLY A 139 15.08 18.90 -6.15
CA GLY A 139 15.73 19.61 -5.05
C GLY A 139 17.08 19.01 -4.64
N LEU A 140 17.80 19.76 -3.78
CA LEU A 140 19.03 19.28 -3.16
C LEU A 140 18.75 18.01 -2.33
N PRO A 141 19.67 17.02 -2.28
CA PRO A 141 19.47 15.77 -1.55
C PRO A 141 19.02 15.93 -0.09
N ALA A 142 19.55 16.95 0.61
CA ALA A 142 19.17 17.27 1.98
C ALA A 142 17.71 17.74 2.11
N GLU A 143 17.18 18.45 1.10
CA GLU A 143 15.79 18.89 1.09
C GLU A 143 14.84 17.72 0.83
N ILE A 144 15.22 16.80 -0.05
CA ILE A 144 14.46 15.56 -0.33
C ILE A 144 14.35 14.72 0.96
N GLU A 145 15.45 14.52 1.68
CA GLU A 145 15.47 13.78 2.93
C GLU A 145 14.63 14.47 4.03
N ALA A 146 14.69 15.78 4.14
CA ALA A 146 13.89 16.54 5.09
C ALA A 146 12.38 16.41 4.81
N ARG A 147 11.98 16.45 3.54
CA ARG A 147 10.57 16.27 3.13
C ARG A 147 10.07 14.84 3.33
N GLN A 148 10.92 13.84 3.09
CA GLN A 148 10.58 12.44 3.36
C GLN A 148 10.31 12.24 4.85
N LYS A 149 11.16 12.76 5.75
CA LYS A 149 10.95 12.73 7.20
C LYS A 149 9.67 13.46 7.63
N GLN A 150 9.38 14.59 6.96
CA GLN A 150 8.15 15.35 7.21
C GLN A 150 6.91 14.57 6.78
N TYR A 151 6.94 13.89 5.63
CA TYR A 151 5.87 13.01 5.16
C TYR A 151 5.60 11.89 6.16
N GLU A 152 6.63 11.14 6.56
CA GLU A 152 6.52 10.03 7.51
C GLU A 152 5.92 10.50 8.85
N TYR A 153 6.37 11.63 9.36
CA TYR A 153 5.85 12.22 10.59
C TYR A 153 4.36 12.57 10.51
N TYR A 154 3.92 13.23 9.43
CA TYR A 154 2.51 13.60 9.29
C TYR A 154 1.63 12.40 8.98
N ARG A 155 2.12 11.43 8.19
CA ARG A 155 1.42 10.17 7.95
C ARG A 155 1.13 9.46 9.27
N ASP A 156 2.17 9.27 10.08
CA ASP A 156 2.03 8.56 11.36
C ASP A 156 1.10 9.32 12.32
N LYS A 157 1.19 10.64 12.35
CA LYS A 157 0.28 11.45 13.15
C LYS A 157 -1.19 11.35 12.70
N LEU A 158 -1.45 11.39 11.40
CA LEU A 158 -2.80 11.26 10.85
C LEU A 158 -3.39 9.88 11.14
N LEU A 159 -2.57 8.83 11.02
CA LEU A 159 -3.01 7.47 11.29
C LEU A 159 -3.23 7.23 12.79
N THR A 160 -2.31 7.68 13.65
CA THR A 160 -2.46 7.60 15.11
C THR A 160 -3.68 8.40 15.59
N PHE A 161 -3.93 9.53 14.97
CA PHE A 161 -5.13 10.33 15.22
C PHE A 161 -6.41 9.55 14.92
N ALA A 162 -6.45 8.83 13.80
CA ALA A 162 -7.58 7.96 13.48
C ALA A 162 -7.77 6.83 14.52
N GLU A 163 -6.68 6.41 15.19
CA GLU A 163 -6.70 5.38 16.24
C GLU A 163 -7.18 5.90 17.60
N THR A 164 -6.80 7.13 17.96
CA THR A 164 -7.02 7.67 19.32
C THR A 164 -8.25 8.57 19.43
N GLY A 165 -8.88 8.95 18.33
CA GLY A 165 -10.02 9.88 18.29
C GLY A 165 -9.68 11.32 18.72
N ASN A 166 -8.39 11.60 18.94
CA ASN A 166 -7.90 12.93 19.31
C ASN A 166 -7.73 13.80 18.07
N THR A 167 -8.67 14.71 17.84
CA THR A 167 -8.65 15.60 16.68
C THR A 167 -7.66 16.74 16.87
N ILE A 168 -6.68 16.82 15.95
CA ILE A 168 -5.87 18.05 15.78
C ILE A 168 -6.79 19.27 15.55
N LEU A 169 -7.98 19.04 14.98
CA LEU A 169 -9.02 20.05 14.76
C LEU A 169 -9.65 20.56 16.06
N SER A 170 -9.74 19.76 17.12
CA SER A 170 -10.32 20.22 18.40
C SER A 170 -9.44 21.24 19.13
N ARG A 171 -8.16 21.32 18.85
CA ARG A 171 -7.26 22.34 19.39
C ARG A 171 -7.38 23.70 18.69
N ALA A 172 -7.75 23.71 17.40
CA ALA A 172 -7.95 24.95 16.65
C ALA A 172 -9.30 25.63 16.97
N GLU A 173 -10.28 24.86 17.43
CA GLU A 173 -11.61 25.40 17.84
C GLU A 173 -11.62 25.90 19.30
N GLN A 174 -10.70 25.44 20.14
CA GLN A 174 -10.58 25.91 21.52
C GLN A 174 -9.75 27.21 21.68
N SER A 175 -9.17 27.70 20.59
CA SER A 175 -8.38 28.96 20.57
C SER A 175 -9.08 30.13 19.86
N ARG A 176 -10.41 30.07 19.76
CA ARG A 176 -11.25 31.20 19.29
C ARG A 176 -12.17 31.70 20.37
#